data_b10122720cbe046c6cebf0e9a48e0b43
#
_entry.id   b10122720cbe046c6cebf0e9a48e0b43
#
_cell.length_a   1.000
_cell.length_b   1.000
_cell.length_c   1.000
_cell.angle_alpha   90.00
_cell.angle_beta   90.00
_cell.angle_gamma   90.00
#
_symmetry.space_group_name_H-M   'P 1'
#
loop_
_entity.id
_entity.type
_entity.pdbx_description
1 polymer ?
#
loop_
_entity_poly.entity_id
_entity_poly.type
_entity_poly.pdbx_seq_one_letter_code
_entity_poly.pdbx_strand_id
1 'polypeptide(L)'
;MNQKIKFPRSEKVYLPGTLFPELRVAMRKVEQVPSTNFIDGEKVLTPNPEVYVYDTSGPFSDPAVEVDLKKGLPRLREPWILKRGDVEQLSEITSEYGRMRRDDRSLDSLRFEHITLPYRALQGKCCTQMYYAKQGIITPEMEYVAIRENMNCAELGIETHITPEFVRREIAAGRALLPANINHPEAEPMIIGRNFLVKINTNIGNSATTSGIEEEVEKAL
;
A
#
# COMPACT_ATOMS: atom_id res chain seq x y z
N MET A 1 11.81 16.26 -16.31
CA MET A 1 11.23 15.25 -17.26
C MET A 1 10.88 14.03 -16.45
N ASN A 2 9.60 13.80 -16.17
CA ASN A 2 9.15 12.56 -15.50
C ASN A 2 9.15 11.43 -16.53
N GLN A 3 10.25 10.73 -16.70
CA GLN A 3 10.23 9.46 -17.40
C GLN A 3 9.50 8.46 -16.51
N LYS A 4 8.29 8.07 -16.93
CA LYS A 4 7.56 6.99 -16.26
C LYS A 4 8.35 5.71 -16.36
N ILE A 5 8.48 5.01 -15.25
CA ILE A 5 9.15 3.70 -15.19
C ILE A 5 8.34 2.73 -16.06
N LYS A 6 8.98 2.15 -17.06
CA LYS A 6 8.39 1.11 -17.91
C LYS A 6 9.01 -0.24 -17.59
N PHE A 7 8.18 -1.19 -17.29
CA PHE A 7 8.59 -2.58 -17.07
C PHE A 7 8.27 -3.38 -18.34
N PRO A 8 9.27 -3.97 -19.01
CA PRO A 8 9.03 -4.76 -20.21
C PRO A 8 8.18 -5.99 -19.89
N ARG A 9 7.31 -6.40 -20.84
CA ARG A 9 6.41 -7.56 -20.74
C ARG A 9 5.54 -7.57 -19.49
N SER A 10 5.18 -6.40 -19.00
CA SER A 10 4.23 -6.31 -17.90
C SER A 10 3.41 -5.03 -17.99
N GLU A 11 2.23 -5.08 -17.44
CA GLU A 11 1.33 -3.94 -17.33
C GLU A 11 0.81 -3.78 -15.90
N LYS A 12 0.49 -2.55 -15.52
CA LYS A 12 -0.20 -2.27 -14.27
C LYS A 12 -1.69 -2.48 -14.48
N VAL A 13 -2.28 -3.31 -13.64
CA VAL A 13 -3.72 -3.56 -13.62
C VAL A 13 -4.26 -3.34 -12.20
N TYR A 14 -5.56 -3.11 -12.09
CA TYR A 14 -6.21 -2.88 -10.80
C TYR A 14 -7.31 -3.91 -10.59
N LEU A 15 -7.23 -4.61 -9.46
CA LEU A 15 -8.28 -5.54 -9.04
C LEU A 15 -9.29 -4.81 -8.14
N PRO A 16 -10.60 -4.93 -8.43
CA PRO A 16 -11.65 -4.36 -7.58
C PRO A 16 -11.89 -5.22 -6.35
N GLY A 17 -12.51 -4.64 -5.32
CA GLY A 17 -13.04 -5.38 -4.19
C GLY A 17 -14.38 -6.05 -4.52
N THR A 18 -14.73 -7.05 -3.72
CA THR A 18 -16.05 -7.70 -3.76
C THR A 18 -17.02 -7.03 -2.79
N LEU A 19 -16.55 -6.75 -1.57
CA LEU A 19 -17.33 -6.03 -0.55
C LEU A 19 -17.29 -4.53 -0.77
N PHE A 20 -16.17 -4.02 -1.27
CA PHE A 20 -15.94 -2.61 -1.59
C PHE A 20 -15.52 -2.48 -3.06
N PRO A 21 -16.47 -2.42 -4.01
CA PRO A 21 -16.19 -2.39 -5.45
C PRO A 21 -15.34 -1.20 -5.91
N GLU A 22 -15.31 -0.13 -5.11
CA GLU A 22 -14.47 1.05 -5.34
C GLU A 22 -12.98 0.83 -5.09
N LEU A 23 -12.58 -0.30 -4.49
CA LEU A 23 -11.17 -0.63 -4.31
C LEU A 23 -10.44 -0.78 -5.63
N ARG A 24 -9.21 -0.36 -5.64
CA ARG A 24 -8.29 -0.51 -6.76
C ARG A 24 -6.96 -1.02 -6.23
N VAL A 25 -6.84 -2.34 -6.15
CA VAL A 25 -5.61 -2.98 -5.68
C VAL A 25 -4.66 -3.13 -6.86
N ALA A 26 -3.51 -2.43 -6.80
CA ALA A 26 -2.55 -2.43 -7.89
C ALA A 26 -1.81 -3.76 -8.00
N MET A 27 -1.88 -4.37 -9.17
CA MET A 27 -1.12 -5.56 -9.53
C MET A 27 -0.27 -5.30 -10.76
N ARG A 28 0.84 -6.02 -10.86
CA ARG A 28 1.66 -6.11 -12.04
C ARG A 28 1.36 -7.44 -12.72
N LYS A 29 0.68 -7.38 -13.85
CA LYS A 29 0.41 -8.52 -14.72
C LYS A 29 1.64 -8.74 -15.60
N VAL A 30 2.30 -9.89 -15.45
CA VAL A 30 3.56 -10.22 -16.12
C VAL A 30 3.33 -11.33 -17.13
N GLU A 31 3.69 -11.06 -18.38
CA GLU A 31 3.68 -12.07 -19.43
C GLU A 31 4.85 -13.04 -19.26
N GLN A 32 4.56 -14.33 -19.34
CA GLN A 32 5.58 -15.37 -19.29
C GLN A 32 6.00 -15.80 -20.71
N VAL A 33 7.28 -16.16 -20.86
CA VAL A 33 7.78 -16.77 -22.09
C VAL A 33 7.19 -18.18 -22.22
N PRO A 34 6.70 -18.58 -23.41
CA PRO A 34 6.21 -19.94 -23.63
C PRO A 34 7.25 -21.00 -23.28
N SER A 35 6.82 -22.08 -22.67
CA SER A 35 7.65 -23.24 -22.42
C SER A 35 7.91 -24.01 -23.70
N THR A 36 9.16 -24.48 -23.87
CA THR A 36 9.52 -25.36 -24.99
C THR A 36 9.37 -26.82 -24.53
N ASN A 37 8.47 -27.55 -25.16
CA ASN A 37 8.27 -28.98 -24.97
C ASN A 37 8.69 -29.74 -26.24
N PHE A 38 9.06 -31.00 -26.09
CA PHE A 38 9.31 -31.91 -27.23
C PHE A 38 8.24 -33.02 -27.16
N ILE A 39 7.39 -33.09 -28.18
CA ILE A 39 6.35 -34.09 -28.32
C ILE A 39 6.66 -34.85 -29.62
N ASP A 40 6.86 -36.15 -29.51
CA ASP A 40 7.23 -37.03 -30.64
C ASP A 40 8.48 -36.54 -31.44
N GLY A 41 9.43 -35.90 -30.73
CA GLY A 41 10.65 -35.36 -31.32
C GLY A 41 10.51 -33.96 -31.96
N GLU A 42 9.30 -33.42 -32.01
CA GLU A 42 9.05 -32.07 -32.49
C GLU A 42 9.01 -31.03 -31.37
N LYS A 43 9.57 -29.86 -31.67
CA LYS A 43 9.57 -28.71 -30.75
C LYS A 43 8.21 -28.04 -30.73
N VAL A 44 7.53 -28.11 -29.59
CA VAL A 44 6.23 -27.46 -29.36
C VAL A 44 6.37 -26.33 -28.34
N LEU A 45 5.86 -25.13 -28.67
CA LEU A 45 5.79 -24.01 -27.76
C LEU A 45 4.43 -24.01 -27.06
N THR A 46 4.45 -24.15 -25.74
CA THR A 46 3.24 -24.12 -24.91
C THR A 46 3.16 -22.76 -24.21
N PRO A 47 2.09 -21.96 -24.40
CA PRO A 47 1.90 -20.72 -23.66
C PRO A 47 1.84 -20.99 -22.16
N ASN A 48 2.47 -20.11 -21.39
CA ASN A 48 2.37 -20.10 -19.93
C ASN A 48 1.30 -19.06 -19.50
N PRO A 49 0.60 -19.30 -18.38
CA PRO A 49 -0.34 -18.32 -17.85
C PRO A 49 0.41 -17.05 -17.39
N GLU A 50 -0.29 -15.95 -17.42
CA GLU A 50 0.22 -14.69 -16.89
C GLU A 50 0.37 -14.77 -15.36
N VAL A 51 1.34 -14.05 -14.80
CA VAL A 51 1.60 -14.01 -13.36
C VAL A 51 1.23 -12.63 -12.83
N TYR A 52 0.44 -12.61 -11.77
CA TYR A 52 0.06 -11.39 -11.08
C TYR A 52 0.87 -11.25 -9.79
N VAL A 53 1.56 -10.14 -9.63
CA VAL A 53 2.27 -9.80 -8.41
C VAL A 53 1.82 -8.45 -7.92
N TYR A 54 1.85 -8.23 -6.60
CA TYR A 54 1.49 -6.93 -6.06
C TYR A 54 2.45 -5.86 -6.60
N ASP A 55 1.89 -4.77 -7.15
CA ASP A 55 2.69 -3.70 -7.75
C ASP A 55 3.12 -2.68 -6.69
N THR A 56 4.38 -2.76 -6.27
CA THR A 56 4.97 -1.86 -5.27
C THR A 56 5.43 -0.52 -5.85
N SER A 57 5.31 -0.29 -7.16
CA SER A 57 5.76 0.95 -7.79
C SER A 57 4.86 2.16 -7.51
N GLY A 58 3.72 1.94 -6.84
CA GLY A 58 2.78 2.99 -6.51
C GLY A 58 2.33 3.79 -7.76
N PRO A 59 2.18 5.11 -7.68
CA PRO A 59 1.74 5.92 -8.82
C PRO A 59 2.82 6.16 -9.87
N PHE A 60 4.09 5.83 -9.59
CA PHE A 60 5.21 6.17 -10.47
C PHE A 60 5.19 5.41 -11.80
N SER A 61 4.58 4.24 -11.85
CA SER A 61 4.42 3.44 -13.07
C SER A 61 3.00 3.51 -13.65
N ASP A 62 2.08 4.25 -13.03
CA ASP A 62 0.70 4.38 -13.53
C ASP A 62 0.63 5.47 -14.62
N PRO A 63 0.27 5.11 -15.88
CA PRO A 63 0.16 6.09 -16.95
C PRO A 63 -0.95 7.13 -16.73
N ALA A 64 -1.96 6.82 -15.91
CA ALA A 64 -3.09 7.70 -15.64
C ALA A 64 -2.81 8.71 -14.51
N VAL A 65 -1.72 8.55 -13.75
CA VAL A 65 -1.39 9.40 -12.61
C VAL A 65 -0.20 10.30 -12.95
N GLU A 66 -0.37 11.61 -12.80
CA GLU A 66 0.72 12.56 -12.82
C GLU A 66 1.28 12.71 -11.41
N VAL A 67 2.57 12.38 -11.25
CA VAL A 67 3.26 12.50 -9.96
C VAL A 67 3.87 13.87 -9.82
N ASP A 68 3.39 14.64 -8.85
CA ASP A 68 3.96 15.92 -8.44
C ASP A 68 4.55 15.77 -7.02
N LEU A 69 5.87 15.78 -6.93
CA LEU A 69 6.58 15.60 -5.65
C LEU A 69 6.23 16.68 -4.62
N LYS A 70 5.83 17.86 -5.07
CA LYS A 70 5.40 18.93 -4.17
C LYS A 70 4.00 18.72 -3.61
N LYS A 71 3.13 18.07 -4.37
CA LYS A 71 1.77 17.72 -3.92
C LYS A 71 1.71 16.41 -3.13
N GLY A 72 2.78 15.62 -3.17
CA GLY A 72 2.86 14.32 -2.51
C GLY A 72 2.08 13.22 -3.23
N LEU A 73 1.96 12.09 -2.59
CA LEU A 73 1.29 10.91 -3.15
C LEU A 73 -0.25 11.05 -3.09
N PRO A 74 -0.99 10.39 -4.01
CA PRO A 74 -2.45 10.34 -3.96
C PRO A 74 -2.95 9.79 -2.63
N ARG A 75 -3.94 10.43 -2.04
CA ARG A 75 -4.51 10.08 -0.74
C ARG A 75 -5.51 8.93 -0.86
N LEU A 76 -5.03 7.74 -1.20
CA LEU A 76 -5.82 6.55 -1.55
C LEU A 76 -6.92 6.21 -0.54
N ARG A 77 -6.60 6.23 0.76
CA ARG A 77 -7.50 5.78 1.84
C ARG A 77 -8.37 6.90 2.43
N GLU A 78 -8.14 8.15 2.05
CA GLU A 78 -8.90 9.28 2.60
C GLU A 78 -10.42 9.15 2.43
N PRO A 79 -10.94 8.79 1.24
CA PRO A 79 -12.39 8.58 1.08
C PRO A 79 -12.94 7.49 2.00
N TRP A 80 -12.17 6.42 2.24
CA TRP A 80 -12.59 5.33 3.13
C TRP A 80 -12.62 5.78 4.60
N ILE A 81 -11.62 6.58 5.00
CA ILE A 81 -11.52 7.14 6.35
C ILE A 81 -12.71 8.07 6.62
N LEU A 82 -13.00 8.99 5.70
CA LEU A 82 -14.08 9.95 5.84
C LEU A 82 -15.47 9.29 5.82
N LYS A 83 -15.67 8.27 4.97
CA LYS A 83 -16.93 7.52 4.85
C LYS A 83 -17.34 6.85 6.17
N ARG A 84 -16.37 6.50 7.03
CA ARG A 84 -16.67 5.90 8.36
C ARG A 84 -17.31 6.88 9.33
N GLY A 85 -17.12 8.20 9.17
CA GLY A 85 -17.77 9.21 9.99
C GLY A 85 -17.36 9.22 11.47
N ASP A 86 -16.15 8.77 11.76
CA ASP A 86 -15.61 8.65 13.11
C ASP A 86 -14.37 9.51 13.36
N VAL A 87 -14.01 10.33 12.38
CA VAL A 87 -12.89 11.27 12.45
C VAL A 87 -13.34 12.69 12.13
N GLU A 88 -12.61 13.66 12.61
CA GLU A 88 -12.70 15.07 12.25
C GLU A 88 -11.35 15.61 11.83
N GLN A 89 -11.32 16.55 10.91
CA GLN A 89 -10.11 17.26 10.56
C GLN A 89 -9.89 18.40 11.55
N LEU A 90 -8.68 18.52 12.08
CA LEU A 90 -8.31 19.61 12.96
C LEU A 90 -8.24 20.93 12.18
N SER A 91 -8.59 22.04 12.84
CA SER A 91 -8.46 23.38 12.29
C SER A 91 -7.04 23.91 12.31
N GLU A 92 -6.16 23.29 13.10
CA GLU A 92 -4.76 23.70 13.26
C GLU A 92 -3.86 22.51 13.69
N ILE A 93 -2.55 22.73 13.61
CA ILE A 93 -1.56 21.80 14.19
C ILE A 93 -1.55 21.99 15.71
N THR A 94 -1.92 20.94 16.45
CA THR A 94 -2.09 20.99 17.91
C THR A 94 -0.88 20.51 18.70
N SER A 95 0.03 19.71 18.09
CA SER A 95 1.23 19.25 18.78
C SER A 95 2.24 20.38 18.98
N GLU A 96 2.90 20.40 20.15
CA GLU A 96 3.95 21.38 20.44
C GLU A 96 5.09 21.31 19.43
N TYR A 97 5.56 20.12 19.09
CA TYR A 97 6.58 19.91 18.07
C TYR A 97 6.14 20.44 16.70
N GLY A 98 4.90 20.17 16.29
CA GLY A 98 4.38 20.68 15.02
C GLY A 98 4.30 22.20 14.96
N ARG A 99 3.92 22.85 16.06
CA ARG A 99 3.91 24.31 16.19
C ARG A 99 5.32 24.88 16.11
N MET A 100 6.26 24.32 16.90
CA MET A 100 7.67 24.71 16.88
C MET A 100 8.25 24.62 15.46
N ARG A 101 8.00 23.49 14.77
CA ARG A 101 8.46 23.29 13.38
C ARG A 101 7.82 24.28 12.41
N ARG A 102 6.56 24.61 12.58
CA ARG A 102 5.85 25.59 11.75
C ARG A 102 6.41 27.00 11.94
N ASP A 103 6.74 27.36 13.18
CA ASP A 103 7.17 28.71 13.54
C ASP A 103 8.67 28.95 13.26
N ASP A 104 9.44 27.91 13.01
CA ASP A 104 10.85 27.98 12.65
C ASP A 104 11.02 28.33 11.15
N ARG A 105 11.30 29.60 10.89
CA ARG A 105 11.47 30.12 9.53
C ARG A 105 12.70 29.60 8.78
N SER A 106 13.69 29.05 9.49
CA SER A 106 14.87 28.45 8.87
C SER A 106 14.53 27.23 8.01
N LEU A 107 13.35 26.63 8.25
CA LEU A 107 12.84 25.45 7.57
C LEU A 107 11.92 25.77 6.38
N ASP A 108 11.66 27.05 6.08
CA ASP A 108 10.68 27.44 5.04
C ASP A 108 11.03 26.85 3.66
N SER A 109 12.32 26.78 3.33
CA SER A 109 12.79 26.19 2.06
C SER A 109 12.56 24.68 1.94
N LEU A 110 12.35 24.00 3.08
CA LEU A 110 12.12 22.56 3.15
C LEU A 110 10.63 22.20 3.25
N ARG A 111 9.75 23.19 3.30
CA ARG A 111 8.31 22.97 3.45
C ARG A 111 7.64 22.82 2.09
N PHE A 112 6.68 21.92 2.08
CA PHE A 112 5.75 21.85 0.95
C PHE A 112 4.59 22.82 1.16
N GLU A 113 4.11 23.44 0.08
CA GLU A 113 3.07 24.48 0.13
C GLU A 113 1.70 23.92 0.60
N HIS A 114 1.47 22.62 0.46
CA HIS A 114 0.20 21.97 0.79
C HIS A 114 0.36 21.02 1.98
N ILE A 115 0.39 21.55 3.17
CA ILE A 115 0.31 20.75 4.39
C ILE A 115 -1.16 20.48 4.68
N THR A 116 -1.58 19.20 4.59
CA THR A 116 -2.91 18.81 5.03
C THR A 116 -2.97 18.76 6.55
N LEU A 117 -3.97 19.43 7.12
CA LEU A 117 -4.22 19.38 8.55
C LEU A 117 -4.60 17.95 8.97
N PRO A 118 -4.13 17.51 10.15
CA PRO A 118 -4.33 16.13 10.59
C PRO A 118 -5.79 15.83 10.95
N TYR A 119 -6.15 14.58 10.82
CA TYR A 119 -7.39 14.01 11.36
C TYR A 119 -7.15 13.50 12.78
N ARG A 120 -8.22 13.51 13.58
CA ARG A 120 -8.29 12.79 14.85
C ARG A 120 -9.63 12.07 14.96
N ALA A 121 -9.71 11.07 15.84
CA ALA A 121 -10.97 10.45 16.16
C ALA A 121 -11.91 11.46 16.85
N LEU A 122 -13.20 11.40 16.49
CA LEU A 122 -14.23 12.14 17.21
C LEU A 122 -14.25 11.74 18.69
N GLN A 123 -14.71 12.65 19.56
CA GLN A 123 -14.82 12.38 20.99
C GLN A 123 -15.64 11.10 21.24
N GLY A 124 -15.10 10.17 22.00
CA GLY A 124 -15.74 8.88 22.31
C GLY A 124 -15.71 7.86 21.17
N LYS A 125 -15.09 8.16 20.02
CA LYS A 125 -14.88 7.23 18.90
C LYS A 125 -13.47 6.68 18.88
N CYS A 126 -13.29 5.54 18.20
CA CYS A 126 -11.99 4.94 17.95
C CYS A 126 -11.90 4.57 16.47
N CYS A 127 -10.81 4.99 15.81
CA CYS A 127 -10.58 4.81 14.38
C CYS A 127 -9.47 3.80 14.07
N THR A 128 -9.15 2.88 14.99
CA THR A 128 -8.12 1.86 14.78
C THR A 128 -8.67 0.61 14.11
N GLN A 129 -7.87 -0.04 13.27
CA GLN A 129 -8.28 -1.29 12.61
C GLN A 129 -8.59 -2.40 13.63
N MET A 130 -7.88 -2.44 14.76
CA MET A 130 -8.16 -3.35 15.87
C MET A 130 -9.57 -3.12 16.45
N TYR A 131 -9.96 -1.86 16.62
CA TYR A 131 -11.29 -1.52 17.13
C TYR A 131 -12.39 -2.03 16.19
N TYR A 132 -12.29 -1.72 14.88
CA TYR A 132 -13.26 -2.19 13.89
C TYR A 132 -13.32 -3.72 13.86
N ALA A 133 -12.16 -4.37 13.84
CA ALA A 133 -12.08 -5.82 13.83
C ALA A 133 -12.79 -6.47 15.03
N LYS A 134 -12.63 -5.92 16.23
CA LYS A 134 -13.31 -6.38 17.46
C LYS A 134 -14.81 -6.12 17.45
N GLN A 135 -15.27 -5.08 16.74
CA GLN A 135 -16.69 -4.80 16.53
C GLN A 135 -17.32 -5.66 15.41
N GLY A 136 -16.57 -6.57 14.80
CA GLY A 136 -17.05 -7.39 13.68
C GLY A 136 -17.12 -6.65 12.34
N ILE A 137 -16.52 -5.45 12.26
CA ILE A 137 -16.57 -4.61 11.06
C ILE A 137 -15.38 -4.94 10.17
N ILE A 138 -15.67 -5.30 8.91
CA ILE A 138 -14.67 -5.42 7.85
C ILE A 138 -14.50 -4.03 7.24
N THR A 139 -13.25 -3.57 7.14
CA THR A 139 -12.91 -2.28 6.53
C THR A 139 -12.40 -2.46 5.10
N PRO A 140 -12.44 -1.42 4.25
CA PRO A 140 -11.80 -1.45 2.93
C PRO A 140 -10.33 -1.87 2.98
N GLU A 141 -9.62 -1.45 4.02
CA GLU A 141 -8.22 -1.83 4.23
C GLU A 141 -8.04 -3.34 4.44
N MET A 142 -8.99 -4.01 5.11
CA MET A 142 -8.96 -5.47 5.32
C MET A 142 -9.21 -6.24 4.03
N GLU A 143 -10.14 -5.79 3.19
CA GLU A 143 -10.36 -6.40 1.87
C GLU A 143 -9.19 -6.14 0.92
N TYR A 144 -8.64 -4.92 0.93
CA TYR A 144 -7.43 -4.60 0.15
C TYR A 144 -6.30 -5.58 0.46
N VAL A 145 -6.06 -5.84 1.75
CA VAL A 145 -5.06 -6.81 2.21
C VAL A 145 -5.39 -8.22 1.71
N ALA A 146 -6.64 -8.67 1.82
CA ALA A 146 -7.02 -10.01 1.35
C ALA A 146 -6.72 -10.19 -0.15
N ILE A 147 -7.05 -9.20 -0.98
CA ILE A 147 -6.75 -9.23 -2.42
C ILE A 147 -5.23 -9.28 -2.64
N ARG A 148 -4.47 -8.45 -1.93
CA ARG A 148 -3.00 -8.40 -2.03
C ARG A 148 -2.34 -9.71 -1.64
N GLU A 149 -2.79 -10.36 -0.56
CA GLU A 149 -2.20 -11.60 -0.05
C GLU A 149 -2.49 -12.81 -0.97
N ASN A 150 -3.61 -12.77 -1.71
CA ASN A 150 -4.00 -13.87 -2.59
C ASN A 150 -3.34 -13.83 -3.98
N MET A 151 -2.80 -12.70 -4.44
CA MET A 151 -2.12 -12.49 -5.74
C MET A 151 -2.60 -13.43 -6.86
N ASN A 152 -1.84 -14.49 -7.19
CA ASN A 152 -2.08 -15.42 -8.30
C ASN A 152 -2.98 -16.62 -7.94
N CYS A 153 -3.61 -16.63 -6.80
CA CYS A 153 -4.34 -17.83 -6.38
C CYS A 153 -5.44 -18.22 -7.38
N ALA A 154 -6.17 -17.25 -7.91
CA ALA A 154 -7.24 -17.49 -8.88
C ALA A 154 -6.71 -18.06 -10.20
N GLU A 155 -5.62 -17.52 -10.73
CA GLU A 155 -5.00 -17.90 -11.99
C GLU A 155 -4.34 -19.28 -11.90
N LEU A 156 -3.86 -19.65 -10.72
CA LEU A 156 -3.25 -20.94 -10.46
C LEU A 156 -4.25 -22.00 -9.98
N GLY A 157 -5.53 -21.65 -9.84
CA GLY A 157 -6.55 -22.55 -9.31
C GLY A 157 -6.31 -22.96 -7.85
N ILE A 158 -5.60 -22.13 -7.08
CA ILE A 158 -5.32 -22.34 -5.67
C ILE A 158 -6.48 -21.79 -4.86
N GLU A 159 -7.03 -22.59 -3.95
CA GLU A 159 -8.07 -22.12 -3.03
C GLU A 159 -7.54 -21.00 -2.14
N THR A 160 -8.22 -19.85 -2.18
CA THR A 160 -7.87 -18.71 -1.38
C THR A 160 -8.45 -18.83 0.02
N HIS A 161 -7.60 -18.84 1.03
CA HIS A 161 -8.01 -18.85 2.44
C HIS A 161 -7.89 -17.48 3.13
N ILE A 162 -7.23 -16.52 2.51
CA ILE A 162 -7.10 -15.13 3.01
C ILE A 162 -8.32 -14.33 2.55
N THR A 163 -9.42 -14.49 3.27
CA THR A 163 -10.64 -13.70 3.03
C THR A 163 -10.63 -12.40 3.85
N PRO A 164 -11.42 -11.37 3.52
CA PRO A 164 -11.55 -10.17 4.36
C PRO A 164 -11.96 -10.49 5.80
N GLU A 165 -12.82 -11.49 5.99
CA GLU A 165 -13.22 -11.96 7.32
C GLU A 165 -12.07 -12.68 8.04
N PHE A 166 -11.24 -13.44 7.33
CA PHE A 166 -10.03 -14.02 7.92
C PHE A 166 -9.09 -12.93 8.42
N VAL A 167 -8.82 -11.90 7.60
CA VAL A 167 -8.01 -10.73 7.98
C VAL A 167 -8.59 -10.06 9.24
N ARG A 168 -9.89 -9.80 9.25
CA ARG A 168 -10.57 -9.21 10.41
C ARG A 168 -10.37 -10.04 11.68
N ARG A 169 -10.57 -11.35 11.59
CA ARG A 169 -10.43 -12.27 12.74
C ARG A 169 -9.01 -12.32 13.28
N GLU A 170 -8.01 -12.33 12.42
CA GLU A 170 -6.60 -12.32 12.83
C GLU A 170 -6.23 -11.02 13.55
N ILE A 171 -6.74 -9.88 13.07
CA ILE A 171 -6.56 -8.58 13.74
C ILE A 171 -7.29 -8.56 15.09
N ALA A 172 -8.57 -8.99 15.12
CA ALA A 172 -9.37 -8.99 16.35
C ALA A 172 -8.77 -9.86 17.46
N ALA A 173 -8.12 -10.96 17.07
CA ALA A 173 -7.43 -11.88 17.97
C ALA A 173 -6.02 -11.42 18.38
N GLY A 174 -5.54 -10.30 17.83
CA GLY A 174 -4.20 -9.77 18.11
C GLY A 174 -3.05 -10.59 17.49
N ARG A 175 -3.34 -11.46 16.51
CA ARG A 175 -2.33 -12.26 15.80
C ARG A 175 -1.78 -11.57 14.57
N ALA A 176 -2.42 -10.48 14.14
CA ALA A 176 -1.97 -9.66 13.02
C ALA A 176 -2.17 -8.16 13.33
N LEU A 177 -1.32 -7.34 12.73
CA LEU A 177 -1.37 -5.89 12.79
C LEU A 177 -1.50 -5.34 11.37
N LEU A 178 -2.52 -4.49 11.15
CA LEU A 178 -2.71 -3.73 9.93
C LEU A 178 -2.38 -2.25 10.21
N PRO A 179 -1.17 -1.77 9.86
CA PRO A 179 -0.82 -0.36 10.00
C PRO A 179 -1.65 0.49 9.04
N ALA A 180 -2.45 1.39 9.58
CA ALA A 180 -3.34 2.24 8.78
C ALA A 180 -3.55 3.60 9.44
N ASN A 181 -2.48 4.37 9.63
CA ASN A 181 -2.55 5.71 10.20
C ASN A 181 -3.48 6.58 9.35
N ILE A 182 -4.46 7.20 9.99
CA ILE A 182 -5.43 8.11 9.33
C ILE A 182 -4.76 9.36 8.76
N ASN A 183 -3.60 9.74 9.27
CA ASN A 183 -2.82 10.90 8.82
C ASN A 183 -1.76 10.56 7.75
N HIS A 184 -1.72 9.30 7.33
CA HIS A 184 -0.95 8.82 6.18
C HIS A 184 -1.86 8.04 5.21
N PRO A 185 -2.92 8.69 4.66
CA PRO A 185 -3.91 8.03 3.82
C PRO A 185 -3.38 7.61 2.45
N GLU A 186 -2.20 8.09 2.06
CA GLU A 186 -1.46 7.67 0.87
C GLU A 186 -0.86 6.27 1.00
N ALA A 187 -0.64 5.77 2.23
CA ALA A 187 -0.05 4.47 2.45
C ALA A 187 -1.01 3.34 2.05
N GLU A 188 -0.56 2.48 1.15
CA GLU A 188 -1.31 1.30 0.72
C GLU A 188 -1.41 0.28 1.87
N PRO A 189 -2.59 -0.33 2.07
CA PRO A 189 -2.77 -1.29 3.15
C PRO A 189 -1.86 -2.51 3.02
N MET A 190 -1.27 -2.89 4.14
CA MET A 190 -0.50 -4.12 4.30
C MET A 190 -0.77 -4.72 5.66
N ILE A 191 -0.43 -5.98 5.85
CA ILE A 191 -0.60 -6.66 7.11
C ILE A 191 0.72 -7.30 7.58
N ILE A 192 0.88 -7.39 8.89
CA ILE A 192 2.01 -8.05 9.54
C ILE A 192 1.43 -9.12 10.44
N GLY A 193 1.73 -10.39 10.16
CA GLY A 193 1.22 -11.50 10.96
C GLY A 193 1.73 -12.84 10.45
N ARG A 194 1.70 -13.85 11.32
CA ARG A 194 2.26 -15.16 11.02
C ARG A 194 1.60 -15.87 9.83
N ASN A 195 0.32 -15.59 9.59
CA ASN A 195 -0.48 -16.24 8.55
C ASN A 195 -0.53 -15.45 7.23
N PHE A 196 0.35 -14.48 7.06
CA PHE A 196 0.42 -13.59 5.91
C PHE A 196 1.83 -13.58 5.32
N LEU A 197 1.98 -13.02 4.13
CA LEU A 197 3.27 -12.85 3.47
C LEU A 197 4.25 -12.09 4.37
N VAL A 198 5.51 -12.46 4.26
CA VAL A 198 6.57 -11.88 5.11
C VAL A 198 6.79 -10.42 4.77
N LYS A 199 6.69 -9.55 5.78
CA LYS A 199 7.11 -8.16 5.65
C LYS A 199 8.63 -8.08 5.71
N ILE A 200 9.23 -7.56 4.66
CA ILE A 200 10.65 -7.19 4.64
C ILE A 200 10.77 -5.77 5.17
N ASN A 201 11.73 -5.57 6.07
CA ASN A 201 12.05 -4.25 6.61
C ASN A 201 13.47 -3.86 6.19
N THR A 202 13.59 -2.71 5.54
CA THR A 202 14.86 -2.15 5.12
C THR A 202 15.13 -0.87 5.92
N ASN A 203 16.34 -0.75 6.48
CA ASN A 203 16.77 0.44 7.19
C ASN A 203 17.73 1.25 6.31
N ILE A 204 17.41 2.52 6.10
CA ILE A 204 18.24 3.48 5.37
C ILE A 204 18.45 4.68 6.30
N GLY A 205 19.66 5.29 6.27
CA GLY A 205 19.98 6.46 7.09
C GLY A 205 20.41 6.17 8.53
N ASN A 206 20.44 4.91 8.95
CA ASN A 206 20.85 4.51 10.30
C ASN A 206 21.75 3.27 10.25
N SER A 207 22.92 3.42 9.67
CA SER A 207 23.93 2.35 9.65
C SER A 207 24.72 2.32 10.94
N ALA A 208 25.04 1.13 11.47
CA ALA A 208 25.93 0.94 12.59
C ALA A 208 27.40 1.35 12.26
N THR A 209 27.73 1.42 10.99
CA THR A 209 28.96 1.99 10.45
C THR A 209 28.63 3.31 9.77
N THR A 210 29.47 4.31 9.93
CA THR A 210 29.28 5.64 9.34
C THR A 210 29.08 5.51 7.83
N SER A 211 27.90 5.87 7.33
CA SER A 211 27.65 6.05 5.92
C SER A 211 27.33 7.52 5.63
N GLY A 212 27.86 8.03 4.53
CA GLY A 212 27.56 9.38 4.04
C GLY A 212 26.18 9.44 3.38
N ILE A 213 25.69 10.67 3.14
CA ILE A 213 24.40 10.88 2.45
C ILE A 213 24.40 10.22 1.06
N GLU A 214 25.52 10.28 0.34
CA GLU A 214 25.67 9.70 -1.00
C GLU A 214 25.51 8.18 -0.99
N GLU A 215 26.11 7.49 0.00
CA GLU A 215 25.99 6.04 0.16
C GLU A 215 24.55 5.63 0.53
N GLU A 216 23.85 6.44 1.35
CA GLU A 216 22.46 6.17 1.71
C GLU A 216 21.51 6.40 0.52
N VAL A 217 21.80 7.36 -0.34
CA VAL A 217 21.07 7.58 -1.59
C VAL A 217 21.29 6.42 -2.56
N GLU A 218 22.52 5.91 -2.69
CA GLU A 218 22.84 4.74 -3.53
C GLU A 218 22.08 3.49 -3.06
N LYS A 219 21.95 3.28 -1.75
CA LYS A 219 21.12 2.18 -1.19
C LYS A 219 19.63 2.32 -1.48
N ALA A 220 19.16 3.53 -1.74
CA ALA A 220 17.73 3.81 -2.02
C ALA A 220 17.38 3.63 -3.51
N LEU A 221 18.35 3.63 -4.40
CA LEU A 221 18.21 3.47 -5.85
C LEU A 221 18.27 1.98 -6.28
#